data_8e0bae753c2b85ecabf7396a3ae37c0d
#
_entry.id   8e0bae753c2b85ecabf7396a3ae37c0d
#
_cell.length_a   1.000
_cell.length_b   1.000
_cell.length_c   1.000
_cell.angle_alpha   90.00
_cell.angle_beta   90.00
_cell.angle_gamma   90.00
#
_symmetry.space_group_name_H-M   'P 1'
#
loop_
_entity.id
_entity.type
_entity.pdbx_description
1 polymer ?
#
loop_
_entity_poly.entity_id
_entity_poly.type
_entity_poly.pdbx_seq_one_letter_code
_entity_poly.pdbx_strand_id
1 'polypeptide(L)'
;EQEKLGWSAKRELTKINYRIHTDAIKQNLIPATVSAQQASYIYANEADVLNVAMFGITAKQWREAHPDLKGNIRDYATINELICLSNMENLNAVFIKDGLSQRERLIKLNQIAIHQMQILQNNKQQKYLK
;
A
#
# COMPACT_ATOMS: atom_id res chain seq x y z
N GLU A 1 6.05 12.81 -23.89
CA GLU A 1 7.06 11.75 -23.82
C GLU A 1 7.66 11.59 -22.43
N GLN A 2 8.01 12.70 -21.77
CA GLN A 2 8.49 12.67 -20.38
C GLN A 2 7.43 12.13 -19.42
N GLU A 3 6.16 12.47 -19.67
CA GLU A 3 5.06 11.94 -18.87
C GLU A 3 4.93 10.42 -19.02
N LYS A 4 5.07 9.90 -20.24
CA LYS A 4 5.03 8.46 -20.48
C LYS A 4 6.17 7.72 -19.79
N LEU A 5 7.38 8.29 -19.83
CA LEU A 5 8.54 7.72 -19.15
C LEU A 5 8.36 7.74 -17.62
N GLY A 6 7.82 8.86 -17.08
CA GLY A 6 7.53 8.96 -15.65
C GLY A 6 6.49 7.94 -15.19
N TRP A 7 5.44 7.76 -15.97
CA TRP A 7 4.41 6.76 -15.68
C TRP A 7 4.97 5.34 -15.71
N SER A 8 5.81 5.01 -16.71
CA SER A 8 6.42 3.70 -16.82
C SER A 8 7.34 3.40 -15.64
N ALA A 9 8.17 4.38 -15.24
CA ALA A 9 9.05 4.24 -14.10
C ALA A 9 8.27 4.03 -12.80
N LYS A 10 7.21 4.82 -12.59
CA LYS A 10 6.35 4.69 -11.41
C LYS A 10 5.66 3.34 -11.38
N ARG A 11 5.19 2.85 -12.52
CA ARG A 11 4.55 1.55 -12.64
C ARG A 11 5.51 0.43 -12.27
N GLU A 12 6.75 0.50 -12.76
CA GLU A 12 7.77 -0.51 -12.44
C GLU A 12 8.14 -0.50 -10.97
N LEU A 13 8.30 0.69 -10.36
CA LEU A 13 8.57 0.82 -8.93
C LEU A 13 7.43 0.23 -8.10
N THR A 14 6.19 0.50 -8.49
CA THR A 14 5.01 -0.05 -7.83
C THR A 14 5.00 -1.58 -7.88
N LYS A 15 5.31 -2.17 -9.05
CA LYS A 15 5.40 -3.62 -9.20
C LYS A 15 6.50 -4.23 -8.34
N ILE A 16 7.66 -3.59 -8.29
CA ILE A 16 8.79 -4.05 -7.48
C ILE A 16 8.44 -4.02 -5.99
N ASN A 17 7.88 -2.91 -5.52
CA ASN A 17 7.49 -2.77 -4.12
C ASN A 17 6.39 -3.75 -3.75
N TYR A 18 5.44 -3.99 -4.64
CA TYR A 18 4.40 -5.00 -4.44
C TYR A 18 5.03 -6.39 -4.27
N ARG A 19 6.00 -6.75 -5.10
CA ARG A 19 6.69 -8.03 -5.00
C ARG A 19 7.49 -8.16 -3.71
N ILE A 20 8.19 -7.09 -3.32
CA ILE A 20 8.94 -7.05 -2.06
C ILE A 20 7.99 -7.31 -0.89
N HIS A 21 6.84 -6.67 -0.90
CA HIS A 21 5.84 -6.81 0.15
C HIS A 21 5.25 -8.23 0.20
N THR A 22 4.80 -8.75 -0.95
CA THR A 22 4.22 -10.08 -1.01
C THR A 22 5.23 -11.18 -0.68
N ASP A 23 6.49 -11.00 -1.06
CA ASP A 23 7.56 -11.93 -0.70
C ASP A 23 7.79 -11.94 0.82
N ALA A 24 7.81 -10.79 1.45
CA ALA A 24 7.97 -10.68 2.90
C ALA A 24 6.82 -11.38 3.63
N ILE A 25 5.59 -11.23 3.14
CA ILE A 25 4.43 -11.93 3.69
C ILE A 25 4.64 -13.45 3.56
N LYS A 26 5.01 -13.91 2.37
CA LYS A 26 5.21 -15.33 2.10
C LYS A 26 6.28 -15.92 3.00
N GLN A 27 7.41 -15.25 3.15
CA GLN A 27 8.56 -15.76 3.90
C GLN A 27 8.34 -15.75 5.41
N ASN A 28 7.60 -14.78 5.92
CA ASN A 28 7.55 -14.55 7.37
C ASN A 28 6.18 -14.79 7.99
N LEU A 29 5.10 -14.72 7.24
CA LEU A 29 3.74 -14.79 7.79
C LEU A 29 2.94 -16.01 7.33
N ILE A 30 3.36 -16.69 6.25
CA ILE A 30 2.64 -17.86 5.73
C ILE A 30 3.38 -19.13 6.11
N PRO A 31 2.83 -19.96 7.04
CA PRO A 31 3.42 -21.26 7.32
C PRO A 31 3.35 -22.19 6.10
N ALA A 32 4.36 -23.05 5.95
CA ALA A 32 4.45 -23.97 4.81
C ALA A 32 3.28 -24.99 4.76
N THR A 33 2.61 -25.20 5.89
CA THR A 33 1.56 -26.21 6.03
C THR A 33 0.14 -25.71 5.77
N VAL A 34 -0.03 -24.41 5.48
CA VAL A 34 -1.38 -23.88 5.21
C VAL A 34 -1.79 -24.13 3.76
N SER A 35 -3.11 -24.24 3.54
CA SER A 35 -3.67 -24.41 2.21
C SER A 35 -3.54 -23.11 1.39
N ALA A 36 -3.72 -23.22 0.07
CA ALA A 36 -3.75 -22.07 -0.82
C ALA A 36 -4.83 -21.08 -0.43
N GLN A 37 -5.99 -21.56 0.02
CA GLN A 37 -7.10 -20.72 0.46
C GLN A 37 -6.73 -19.93 1.73
N GLN A 38 -6.11 -20.60 2.69
CA GLN A 38 -5.65 -19.95 3.93
C GLN A 38 -4.57 -18.90 3.63
N ALA A 39 -3.63 -19.23 2.75
CA ALA A 39 -2.61 -18.27 2.31
C ALA A 39 -3.25 -17.02 1.68
N SER A 40 -4.28 -17.22 0.87
CA SER A 40 -5.01 -16.15 0.21
C SER A 40 -5.62 -15.16 1.23
N TYR A 41 -6.18 -15.67 2.34
CA TYR A 41 -6.69 -14.83 3.42
C TYR A 41 -5.60 -14.01 4.10
N ILE A 42 -4.43 -14.60 4.28
CA ILE A 42 -3.31 -13.88 4.90
C ILE A 42 -2.86 -12.73 4.00
N TYR A 43 -2.73 -12.98 2.69
CA TYR A 43 -2.39 -11.91 1.74
C TYR A 43 -3.42 -10.79 1.74
N ALA A 44 -4.70 -11.14 1.72
CA ALA A 44 -5.79 -10.16 1.72
C ALA A 44 -5.77 -9.32 3.00
N ASN A 45 -5.56 -9.95 4.14
CA ASN A 45 -5.48 -9.29 5.44
C ASN A 45 -4.32 -8.27 5.47
N GLU A 46 -3.17 -8.67 4.95
CA GLU A 46 -2.00 -7.81 4.93
C GLU A 46 -2.16 -6.64 3.94
N ALA A 47 -2.84 -6.87 2.82
CA ALA A 47 -3.19 -5.80 1.91
C ALA A 47 -4.11 -4.78 2.58
N ASP A 48 -5.05 -5.23 3.40
CA ASP A 48 -5.97 -4.35 4.13
C ASP A 48 -5.27 -3.55 5.23
N VAL A 49 -4.17 -4.03 5.79
CA VAL A 49 -3.37 -3.21 6.72
C VAL A 49 -2.94 -1.93 6.02
N LEU A 50 -2.49 -2.02 4.78
CA LEU A 50 -2.09 -0.86 3.98
C LEU A 50 -3.29 0.01 3.62
N ASN A 51 -4.40 -0.60 3.22
CA ASN A 51 -5.61 0.15 2.87
C ASN A 51 -6.13 0.95 4.07
N VAL A 52 -6.19 0.33 5.24
CA VAL A 52 -6.65 1.01 6.46
C VAL A 52 -5.65 2.10 6.87
N ALA A 53 -4.35 1.82 6.79
CA ALA A 53 -3.33 2.80 7.14
C ALA A 53 -3.39 4.04 6.25
N MET A 54 -3.68 3.87 4.96
CA MET A 54 -3.69 4.95 3.97
C MET A 54 -5.07 5.61 3.85
N PHE A 55 -6.13 4.82 3.75
CA PHE A 55 -7.48 5.30 3.40
C PHE A 55 -8.47 5.22 4.56
N GLY A 56 -8.11 4.54 5.65
CA GLY A 56 -9.00 4.37 6.80
C GLY A 56 -10.08 3.31 6.63
N ILE A 57 -10.09 2.58 5.52
CA ILE A 57 -11.10 1.56 5.23
C ILE A 57 -10.45 0.34 4.56
N THR A 58 -11.12 -0.82 4.69
CA THR A 58 -10.70 -2.04 4.00
C THR A 58 -11.21 -2.05 2.56
N ALA A 59 -10.66 -2.95 1.75
CA ALA A 59 -11.13 -3.15 0.37
C ALA A 59 -12.62 -3.51 0.34
N LYS A 60 -13.06 -4.35 1.26
CA LYS A 60 -14.48 -4.75 1.36
C LYS A 60 -15.36 -3.57 1.68
N GLN A 61 -14.98 -2.75 2.66
CA GLN A 61 -15.72 -1.54 3.04
C GLN A 61 -15.84 -0.57 1.88
N TRP A 62 -14.74 -0.37 1.14
CA TRP A 62 -14.75 0.49 -0.03
C TRP A 62 -15.73 -0.02 -1.09
N ARG A 63 -15.70 -1.32 -1.36
CA ARG A 63 -16.56 -1.94 -2.37
C ARG A 63 -18.04 -1.82 -1.99
N GLU A 64 -18.37 -2.00 -0.72
CA GLU A 64 -19.73 -1.86 -0.21
C GLU A 64 -20.23 -0.42 -0.31
N ALA A 65 -19.34 0.56 -0.11
CA ALA A 65 -19.66 1.98 -0.23
C ALA A 65 -19.76 2.43 -1.69
N HIS A 66 -19.18 1.69 -2.64
CA HIS A 66 -19.16 2.06 -4.05
C HIS A 66 -19.60 0.88 -4.95
N PRO A 67 -20.86 0.41 -4.79
CA PRO A 67 -21.32 -0.79 -5.52
C PRO A 67 -21.37 -0.61 -7.03
N ASP A 68 -21.47 0.63 -7.50
CA ASP A 68 -21.60 0.94 -8.94
C ASP A 68 -20.25 1.12 -9.61
N LEU A 69 -19.15 1.17 -8.85
CA LEU A 69 -17.82 1.34 -9.42
C LEU A 69 -17.13 0.00 -9.65
N LYS A 70 -16.46 -0.13 -10.78
CA LYS A 70 -15.64 -1.30 -11.10
C LYS A 70 -14.23 -1.10 -10.56
N GLY A 71 -13.56 -2.21 -10.29
CA GLY A 71 -12.18 -2.17 -9.83
C GLY A 71 -12.07 -2.15 -8.31
N ASN A 72 -10.99 -1.58 -7.82
CA ASN A 72 -10.69 -1.53 -6.40
C ASN A 72 -10.28 -0.12 -5.97
N ILE A 73 -10.05 0.05 -4.67
CA ILE A 73 -9.73 1.36 -4.09
C ILE A 73 -8.50 2.01 -4.75
N ARG A 74 -7.50 1.21 -5.15
CA ARG A 74 -6.28 1.74 -5.78
C ARG A 74 -6.53 2.34 -7.16
N ASP A 75 -7.54 1.83 -7.86
CA ASP A 75 -7.89 2.35 -9.20
C ASP A 75 -8.39 3.79 -9.15
N TYR A 76 -8.86 4.23 -7.99
CA TYR A 76 -9.42 5.57 -7.78
C TYR A 76 -8.52 6.44 -6.89
N ALA A 77 -7.34 5.94 -6.55
CA ALA A 77 -6.38 6.68 -5.72
C ALA A 77 -5.65 7.73 -6.55
N THR A 78 -5.26 8.82 -5.90
CA THR A 78 -4.43 9.84 -6.52
C THR A 78 -3.00 9.34 -6.71
N ILE A 79 -2.22 10.04 -7.55
CA ILE A 79 -0.81 9.69 -7.75
C ILE A 79 -0.03 9.77 -6.43
N ASN A 80 -0.28 10.81 -5.63
CA ASN A 80 0.39 10.94 -4.33
C ASN A 80 0.05 9.78 -3.40
N GLU A 81 -1.21 9.34 -3.39
CA GLU A 81 -1.64 8.19 -2.61
C GLU A 81 -0.95 6.91 -3.09
N LEU A 82 -0.83 6.71 -4.40
CA LEU A 82 -0.15 5.54 -4.96
C LEU A 82 1.35 5.54 -4.63
N ILE A 83 2.00 6.69 -4.69
CA ILE A 83 3.40 6.83 -4.29
C ILE A 83 3.57 6.43 -2.82
N CYS A 84 2.71 6.97 -1.96
CA CYS A 84 2.73 6.67 -0.54
C CYS A 84 2.50 5.18 -0.27
N LEU A 85 1.49 4.58 -0.94
CA LEU A 85 1.22 3.14 -0.82
C LEU A 85 2.43 2.30 -1.21
N SER A 86 3.09 2.65 -2.30
CA SER A 86 4.28 1.95 -2.76
C SER A 86 5.39 1.99 -1.73
N ASN A 87 5.61 3.16 -1.11
CA ASN A 87 6.59 3.31 -0.03
C ASN A 87 6.20 2.47 1.18
N MET A 88 4.91 2.45 1.52
CA MET A 88 4.40 1.68 2.66
C MET A 88 4.55 0.17 2.45
N GLU A 89 4.37 -0.31 1.21
CA GLU A 89 4.62 -1.71 0.91
C GLU A 89 6.05 -2.11 1.22
N ASN A 90 7.01 -1.28 0.82
CA ASN A 90 8.42 -1.53 1.10
C ASN A 90 8.72 -1.49 2.60
N LEU A 91 8.23 -0.48 3.29
CA LEU A 91 8.44 -0.34 4.74
C LEU A 91 7.77 -1.47 5.51
N ASN A 92 6.57 -1.87 5.12
CA ASN A 92 5.88 -2.98 5.78
C ASN A 92 6.64 -4.29 5.61
N ALA A 93 7.29 -4.51 4.47
CA ALA A 93 8.13 -5.67 4.26
C ALA A 93 9.26 -5.73 5.32
N VAL A 94 9.88 -4.59 5.59
CA VAL A 94 10.93 -4.48 6.63
C VAL A 94 10.32 -4.77 8.01
N PHE A 95 9.18 -4.18 8.33
CA PHE A 95 8.51 -4.37 9.63
C PHE A 95 8.11 -5.82 9.85
N ILE A 96 7.62 -6.50 8.79
CA ILE A 96 7.29 -7.93 8.85
C ILE A 96 8.52 -8.75 9.17
N LYS A 97 9.62 -8.50 8.48
CA LYS A 97 10.89 -9.20 8.68
C LYS A 97 11.42 -8.98 10.09
N ASP A 98 11.23 -7.78 10.63
CA ASP A 98 11.68 -7.42 11.98
C ASP A 98 10.77 -7.97 13.08
N GLY A 99 9.70 -8.65 12.71
CA GLY A 99 8.81 -9.31 13.67
C GLY A 99 7.78 -8.42 14.34
N LEU A 100 7.51 -7.23 13.81
CA LEU A 100 6.47 -6.36 14.35
C LEU A 100 5.10 -6.98 14.16
N SER A 101 4.25 -6.88 15.19
CA SER A 101 2.87 -7.36 15.11
C SER A 101 2.07 -6.55 14.09
N GLN A 102 0.97 -7.13 13.61
CA GLN A 102 0.08 -6.44 12.67
C GLN A 102 -0.41 -5.11 13.23
N ARG A 103 -0.77 -5.09 14.51
CA ARG A 103 -1.22 -3.86 15.19
C ARG A 103 -0.13 -2.79 15.19
N GLU A 104 1.08 -3.16 15.56
CA GLU A 104 2.22 -2.23 15.56
C GLU A 104 2.51 -1.69 14.17
N ARG A 105 2.44 -2.57 13.17
CA ARG A 105 2.65 -2.19 11.78
C ARG A 105 1.58 -1.21 11.30
N LEU A 106 0.33 -1.48 11.63
CA LEU A 106 -0.77 -0.58 11.26
C LEU A 106 -0.56 0.82 11.82
N ILE A 107 -0.20 0.93 13.11
CA ILE A 107 0.03 2.21 13.75
C ILE A 107 1.18 2.96 13.09
N LYS A 108 2.31 2.29 12.87
CA LYS A 108 3.47 2.90 12.23
C LYS A 108 3.18 3.33 10.80
N LEU A 109 2.53 2.47 10.02
CA LEU A 109 2.21 2.76 8.63
C LEU A 109 1.23 3.93 8.51
N ASN A 110 0.25 4.01 9.40
CA ASN A 110 -0.66 5.15 9.42
C ASN A 110 0.07 6.47 9.70
N GLN A 111 0.99 6.49 10.66
CA GLN A 111 1.81 7.66 10.94
C GLN A 111 2.67 8.04 9.73
N ILE A 112 3.26 7.06 9.08
CA ILE A 112 4.05 7.27 7.87
C ILE A 112 3.20 7.84 6.75
N ALA A 113 2.00 7.29 6.55
CA ALA A 113 1.08 7.76 5.52
C ALA A 113 0.70 9.23 5.73
N ILE A 114 0.35 9.59 6.96
CA ILE A 114 0.01 10.97 7.31
C ILE A 114 1.19 11.91 7.01
N HIS A 115 2.37 11.53 7.44
CA HIS A 115 3.57 12.34 7.27
C HIS A 115 3.95 12.50 5.79
N GLN A 116 3.97 11.40 5.04
CA GLN A 116 4.36 11.43 3.64
C GLN A 116 3.35 12.19 2.78
N MET A 117 2.06 12.05 3.07
CA MET A 117 1.03 12.80 2.33
C MET A 117 1.16 14.30 2.58
N GLN A 118 1.52 14.71 3.80
CA GLN A 118 1.79 16.13 4.10
C GLN A 118 2.96 16.64 3.25
N ILE A 119 4.05 15.89 3.16
CA ILE A 119 5.21 16.27 2.37
C ILE A 119 4.87 16.38 0.89
N LEU A 120 4.15 15.41 0.36
CA LEU A 120 3.77 15.37 -1.06
C LEU A 120 2.86 16.55 -1.42
N GLN A 121 1.92 16.89 -0.55
CA GLN A 121 1.02 18.03 -0.74
C GLN A 121 1.78 19.37 -0.62
N ASN A 122 2.68 19.48 0.34
CA ASN A 122 3.47 20.69 0.53
C ASN A 122 4.40 20.95 -0.65
N ASN A 123 5.04 19.90 -1.18
CA ASN A 123 5.86 20.02 -2.39
C ASN A 123 5.05 20.56 -3.57
N LYS A 124 3.80 20.08 -3.72
CA LYS A 124 2.90 20.54 -4.76
C LYS A 124 2.57 22.03 -4.57
N GLN A 125 2.31 22.46 -3.35
CA GLN A 125 2.02 23.86 -3.03
C GLN A 125 3.22 24.76 -3.30
N GLN A 126 4.41 24.35 -2.86
CA GLN A 126 5.64 25.09 -3.10
C GLN A 126 5.94 25.24 -4.59
N LYS A 127 5.64 24.23 -5.36
CA LYS A 127 5.82 24.27 -6.82
C LYS A 127 4.93 25.30 -7.48
N TYR A 128 3.74 25.53 -6.96
CA TYR A 128 2.82 26.52 -7.49
C TYR A 128 3.11 27.94 -7.01
N LEU A 129 3.75 28.09 -5.86
CA LEU A 129 4.08 29.41 -5.29
C LEU A 129 5.32 30.03 -5.93
N LYS A 130 6.09 29.26 -6.65
CA LYS A 130 7.23 29.77 -7.42
C LYS A 130 6.81 30.15 -8.83
#